data_ebdae17d87652faff8762e132195d954
#
_entry.id   ebdae17d87652faff8762e132195d954
#
_cell.length_a   1.000
_cell.length_b   1.000
_cell.length_c   1.000
_cell.angle_alpha   90.00
_cell.angle_beta   90.00
_cell.angle_gamma   90.00
#
_symmetry.space_group_name_H-M   'P 1'
#
loop_
_entity.id
_entity.type
_entity.pdbx_description
1 polymer ?
#
loop_
_entity_poly.entity_id
_entity_poly.type
_entity_poly.pdbx_seq_one_letter_code
_entity_poly.pdbx_strand_id
1 'polypeptide(L)'
;MDVDKNGVLTLSDYEEIANRLIQLQNDSSKDEEIRKMCRSLFQSFMAGGESVDDNTQITEEDLIAKVAKMVSSAESSVLEVGRRKNEIFFDIIDTDHSGQISREEYRKYLAIYTGVEQPDHANQAFDSIDSDKSGFISREEFVEAHMQYWFETGDDQENPPLPYGLLVGS
;
A
#
# COMPACT_ATOMS: atom_id res chain seq x y z
N MET A 1 -4.48 -6.26 4.68
CA MET A 1 -5.00 -7.08 3.55
C MET A 1 -5.06 -8.51 4.05
N ASP A 2 -6.24 -9.08 4.08
CA ASP A 2 -6.51 -10.48 4.50
C ASP A 2 -6.17 -11.40 3.32
N VAL A 3 -4.98 -12.02 3.35
CA VAL A 3 -4.42 -12.78 2.22
C VAL A 3 -5.06 -14.17 2.12
N ASP A 4 -5.39 -14.77 3.25
CA ASP A 4 -5.99 -16.11 3.32
C ASP A 4 -7.54 -16.07 3.36
N LYS A 5 -8.12 -14.86 3.40
CA LYS A 5 -9.56 -14.59 3.39
C LYS A 5 -10.31 -15.23 4.56
N ASN A 6 -9.68 -15.27 5.73
CA ASN A 6 -10.28 -15.82 6.94
C ASN A 6 -11.09 -14.81 7.77
N GLY A 7 -11.12 -13.54 7.34
CA GLY A 7 -11.89 -12.46 7.97
C GLY A 7 -11.15 -11.72 9.09
N VAL A 8 -9.89 -12.04 9.33
CA VAL A 8 -9.04 -11.33 10.29
C VAL A 8 -7.67 -11.02 9.68
N LEU A 9 -7.07 -9.92 10.10
CA LEU A 9 -5.69 -9.58 9.74
C LEU A 9 -4.74 -10.06 10.83
N THR A 10 -3.69 -10.75 10.41
CA THR A 10 -2.64 -11.29 11.26
C THR A 10 -1.26 -10.89 10.80
N LEU A 11 -0.24 -11.10 11.62
CA LEU A 11 1.15 -10.91 11.21
C LEU A 11 1.52 -11.82 10.03
N SER A 12 0.93 -13.03 9.97
CA SER A 12 1.16 -14.00 8.89
C SER A 12 0.72 -13.47 7.52
N ASP A 13 -0.37 -12.69 7.44
CA ASP A 13 -0.80 -12.04 6.20
C ASP A 13 0.27 -11.06 5.70
N TYR A 14 0.84 -10.29 6.61
CA TYR A 14 1.89 -9.31 6.27
C TYR A 14 3.23 -9.96 5.93
N GLU A 15 3.54 -11.11 6.49
CA GLU A 15 4.70 -11.91 6.10
C GLU A 15 4.52 -12.51 4.70
N GLU A 16 3.30 -12.93 4.35
CA GLU A 16 3.00 -13.40 3.01
C GLU A 16 3.04 -12.25 1.99
N ILE A 17 2.55 -11.06 2.33
CA ILE A 17 2.72 -9.85 1.51
C ILE A 17 4.22 -9.57 1.30
N ALA A 18 5.03 -9.65 2.34
CA ALA A 18 6.47 -9.46 2.22
C ALA A 18 7.11 -10.48 1.26
N ASN A 19 6.73 -11.76 1.35
CA ASN A 19 7.21 -12.80 0.44
C ASN A 19 6.87 -12.50 -1.02
N ARG A 20 5.64 -12.03 -1.27
CA ARG A 20 5.19 -11.66 -2.63
C ARG A 20 5.94 -10.44 -3.17
N LEU A 21 6.17 -9.42 -2.33
CA LEU A 21 6.96 -8.24 -2.72
C LEU A 21 8.43 -8.58 -3.00
N ILE A 22 9.02 -9.49 -2.20
CA ILE A 22 10.38 -9.99 -2.43
C ILE A 22 10.47 -10.73 -3.78
N GLN A 23 9.44 -11.48 -4.17
CA GLN A 23 9.41 -12.15 -5.48
C GLN A 23 9.30 -11.16 -6.65
N LEU A 24 8.75 -9.96 -6.43
CA LEU A 24 8.67 -8.92 -7.46
C LEU A 24 10.06 -8.35 -7.77
N GLN A 25 10.92 -8.28 -6.76
CA GLN A 25 12.28 -7.74 -6.88
C GLN A 25 13.29 -8.80 -7.30
N ASN A 26 14.31 -8.36 -8.02
CA ASN A 26 15.48 -9.19 -8.38
C ASN A 26 16.69 -8.95 -7.46
N ASP A 27 16.54 -8.14 -6.40
CA ASP A 27 17.62 -7.75 -5.50
C ASP A 27 17.36 -8.25 -4.07
N SER A 28 17.97 -9.38 -3.73
CA SER A 28 17.85 -9.99 -2.40
C SER A 28 18.47 -9.14 -1.26
N SER A 29 19.22 -8.09 -1.57
CA SER A 29 19.75 -7.20 -0.54
C SER A 29 18.68 -6.41 0.21
N LYS A 30 17.49 -6.29 -0.37
CA LYS A 30 16.34 -5.56 0.19
C LYS A 30 15.34 -6.47 0.95
N ASP A 31 15.52 -7.77 0.93
CA ASP A 31 14.56 -8.72 1.52
C ASP A 31 14.26 -8.40 2.99
N GLU A 32 15.28 -8.13 3.77
CA GLU A 32 15.12 -7.83 5.21
C GLU A 32 14.42 -6.49 5.43
N GLU A 33 14.69 -5.49 4.59
CA GLU A 33 14.03 -4.18 4.65
C GLU A 33 12.53 -4.32 4.34
N ILE A 34 12.17 -5.11 3.33
CA ILE A 34 10.77 -5.39 2.96
C ILE A 34 10.05 -6.10 4.10
N ARG A 35 10.66 -7.14 4.69
CA ARG A 35 10.08 -7.85 5.83
C ARG A 35 9.86 -6.95 7.02
N LYS A 36 10.85 -6.14 7.36
CA LYS A 36 10.77 -5.17 8.45
C LYS A 36 9.69 -4.12 8.20
N MET A 37 9.59 -3.63 6.97
CA MET A 37 8.54 -2.70 6.58
C MET A 37 7.14 -3.31 6.76
N CYS A 38 6.89 -4.50 6.21
CA CYS A 38 5.59 -5.17 6.33
C CYS A 38 5.21 -5.42 7.79
N ARG A 39 6.14 -5.87 8.61
CA ARG A 39 5.93 -6.06 10.06
C ARG A 39 5.64 -4.73 10.76
N SER A 40 6.36 -3.66 10.44
CA SER A 40 6.11 -2.33 10.96
C SER A 40 4.75 -1.77 10.54
N LEU A 41 4.29 -2.05 9.33
CA LEU A 41 2.96 -1.69 8.86
C LEU A 41 1.88 -2.37 9.69
N PHE A 42 1.99 -3.67 9.92
CA PHE A 42 1.05 -4.40 10.77
C PHE A 42 1.02 -3.79 12.18
N GLN A 43 2.18 -3.56 12.78
CA GLN A 43 2.29 -3.01 14.13
C GLN A 43 1.78 -1.57 14.24
N SER A 44 2.21 -0.69 13.34
CA SER A 44 1.92 0.75 13.47
C SER A 44 0.52 1.11 12.98
N PHE A 45 0.09 0.54 11.86
CA PHE A 45 -1.18 0.89 11.23
C PHE A 45 -2.31 -0.01 11.66
N MET A 46 -2.11 -1.32 11.61
CA MET A 46 -3.20 -2.26 11.85
C MET A 46 -3.44 -2.46 13.34
N ALA A 47 -2.38 -2.64 14.13
CA ALA A 47 -2.50 -2.80 15.57
C ALA A 47 -2.56 -1.46 16.34
N GLY A 48 -2.46 -0.31 15.66
CA GLY A 48 -2.51 1.02 16.30
C GLY A 48 -1.32 1.30 17.22
N GLY A 49 -0.14 0.70 16.93
CA GLY A 49 1.07 0.84 17.72
C GLY A 49 1.12 -0.03 18.98
N GLU A 50 0.09 -0.85 19.23
CA GLU A 50 0.09 -1.83 20.34
C GLU A 50 1.12 -2.94 20.06
N SER A 51 1.62 -3.57 21.12
CA SER A 51 2.51 -4.72 20.97
C SER A 51 1.79 -5.86 20.27
N VAL A 52 2.37 -6.37 19.20
CA VAL A 52 1.81 -7.48 18.41
C VAL A 52 2.65 -8.73 18.60
N ASP A 53 1.98 -9.86 18.63
CA ASP A 53 2.56 -11.19 18.61
C ASP A 53 1.90 -12.05 17.51
N ASP A 54 2.34 -13.30 17.38
CA ASP A 54 1.86 -14.22 16.35
C ASP A 54 0.36 -14.60 16.52
N ASN A 55 -0.25 -14.27 17.67
CA ASN A 55 -1.66 -14.53 17.95
C ASN A 55 -2.53 -13.28 17.79
N THR A 56 -1.93 -12.13 17.51
CA THR A 56 -2.68 -10.88 17.35
C THR A 56 -3.56 -10.96 16.11
N GLN A 57 -4.87 -10.81 16.31
CA GLN A 57 -5.89 -10.81 15.27
C GLN A 57 -6.62 -9.46 15.26
N ILE A 58 -6.80 -8.90 14.08
CA ILE A 58 -7.50 -7.62 13.89
C ILE A 58 -8.68 -7.88 12.97
N THR A 59 -9.88 -7.68 13.48
CA THR A 59 -11.12 -7.80 12.69
C THR A 59 -11.31 -6.58 11.79
N GLU A 60 -12.20 -6.66 10.81
CA GLU A 60 -12.57 -5.52 9.97
C GLU A 60 -13.10 -4.35 10.82
N GLU A 61 -13.92 -4.63 11.84
CA GLU A 61 -14.44 -3.62 12.75
C GLU A 61 -13.33 -2.92 13.55
N ASP A 62 -12.36 -3.69 14.08
CA ASP A 62 -11.20 -3.14 14.76
C ASP A 62 -10.36 -2.26 13.83
N LEU A 63 -10.17 -2.71 12.58
CA LEU A 63 -9.42 -1.96 11.57
C LEU A 63 -10.09 -0.62 11.27
N ILE A 64 -11.39 -0.63 10.99
CA ILE A 64 -12.16 0.59 10.73
C ILE A 64 -12.04 1.58 11.90
N ALA A 65 -12.21 1.10 13.13
CA ALA A 65 -12.10 1.95 14.31
C ALA A 65 -10.69 2.54 14.49
N LYS A 66 -9.65 1.74 14.24
CA LYS A 66 -8.24 2.17 14.35
C LYS A 66 -7.88 3.18 13.25
N VAL A 67 -8.30 2.93 12.00
CA VAL A 67 -8.07 3.85 10.87
C VAL A 67 -8.81 5.18 11.12
N ALA A 68 -10.07 5.15 11.55
CA ALA A 68 -10.83 6.36 11.87
C ALA A 68 -10.13 7.19 12.96
N LYS A 69 -9.62 6.55 14.00
CA LYS A 69 -8.85 7.21 15.06
C LYS A 69 -7.54 7.80 14.53
N MET A 70 -6.82 7.07 13.70
CA MET A 70 -5.57 7.52 13.09
C MET A 70 -5.77 8.75 12.20
N VAL A 71 -6.79 8.71 11.33
CA VAL A 71 -7.14 9.83 10.45
C VAL A 71 -7.57 11.06 11.26
N SER A 72 -8.36 10.87 12.32
CA SER A 72 -8.81 11.98 13.17
C SER A 72 -7.69 12.59 14.01
N SER A 73 -6.65 11.83 14.36
CA SER A 73 -5.52 12.34 15.15
C SER A 73 -4.43 13.00 14.31
N ALA A 74 -4.42 12.78 12.99
CA ALA A 74 -3.46 13.28 11.97
C ALA A 74 -2.15 13.89 12.52
N GLU A 75 -1.52 13.18 13.47
CA GLU A 75 -0.25 13.63 14.03
C GLU A 75 0.83 13.61 12.95
N SER A 76 1.69 14.60 12.93
CA SER A 76 2.78 14.72 11.95
C SER A 76 3.63 13.44 11.84
N SER A 77 3.77 12.70 12.94
CA SER A 77 4.47 11.42 12.99
C SER A 77 3.81 10.32 12.14
N VAL A 78 2.48 10.27 12.09
CA VAL A 78 1.72 9.28 11.31
C VAL A 78 1.88 9.58 9.81
N LEU A 79 1.81 10.84 9.43
CA LEU A 79 2.01 11.27 8.05
C LEU A 79 3.44 10.98 7.56
N GLU A 80 4.45 11.22 8.40
CA GLU A 80 5.84 10.92 8.08
C GLU A 80 6.07 9.42 7.87
N VAL A 81 5.52 8.58 8.75
CA VAL A 81 5.58 7.11 8.60
C VAL A 81 4.86 6.67 7.31
N GLY A 82 3.70 7.27 7.01
CA GLY A 82 2.96 7.01 5.77
C GLY A 82 3.77 7.37 4.52
N ARG A 83 4.41 8.54 4.48
CA ARG A 83 5.30 8.95 3.39
C ARG A 83 6.46 7.97 3.23
N ARG A 84 7.18 7.70 4.31
CA ARG A 84 8.33 6.80 4.28
C ARG A 84 7.97 5.41 3.77
N LYS A 85 6.82 4.89 4.19
CA LYS A 85 6.28 3.63 3.66
C LYS A 85 6.11 3.69 2.14
N ASN A 86 5.48 4.73 1.62
CA ASN A 86 5.21 4.86 0.18
C ASN A 86 6.49 5.05 -0.63
N GLU A 87 7.51 5.72 -0.09
CA GLU A 87 8.84 5.80 -0.71
C GLU A 87 9.49 4.41 -0.87
N ILE A 88 9.40 3.57 0.18
CA ILE A 88 9.91 2.19 0.11
C ILE A 88 9.13 1.36 -0.91
N PHE A 89 7.80 1.50 -0.96
CA PHE A 89 6.99 0.83 -1.98
C PHE A 89 7.36 1.26 -3.39
N PHE A 90 7.62 2.56 -3.60
CA PHE A 90 8.10 3.05 -4.88
C PHE A 90 9.40 2.34 -5.30
N ASP A 91 10.39 2.27 -4.40
CA ASP A 91 11.67 1.59 -4.67
C ASP A 91 11.52 0.09 -4.95
N ILE A 92 10.48 -0.54 -4.41
CA ILE A 92 10.15 -1.95 -4.66
C ILE A 92 9.53 -2.12 -6.04
N ILE A 93 8.69 -1.20 -6.47
CA ILE A 93 7.94 -1.28 -7.73
C ILE A 93 8.82 -0.89 -8.92
N ASP A 94 9.68 0.11 -8.77
CA ASP A 94 10.69 0.54 -9.76
C ASP A 94 11.81 -0.52 -9.83
N THR A 95 11.51 -1.62 -10.51
CA THR A 95 12.38 -2.81 -10.55
C THR A 95 13.61 -2.64 -11.42
N ASP A 96 13.58 -1.73 -12.38
CA ASP A 96 14.71 -1.40 -13.27
C ASP A 96 15.52 -0.19 -12.79
N HIS A 97 15.11 0.40 -11.65
CA HIS A 97 15.77 1.57 -11.04
C HIS A 97 15.86 2.79 -11.97
N SER A 98 14.87 2.96 -12.83
CA SER A 98 14.78 4.10 -13.75
C SER A 98 14.44 5.42 -13.05
N GLY A 99 13.96 5.36 -11.80
CA GLY A 99 13.44 6.49 -11.03
C GLY A 99 11.98 6.82 -11.35
N GLN A 100 11.32 5.98 -12.13
CA GLN A 100 9.91 6.10 -12.52
C GLN A 100 9.27 4.71 -12.54
N ILE A 101 7.98 4.62 -12.22
CA ILE A 101 7.25 3.36 -12.33
C ILE A 101 6.55 3.32 -13.69
N SER A 102 6.87 2.31 -14.49
CA SER A 102 6.17 2.01 -15.73
C SER A 102 4.80 1.36 -15.47
N ARG A 103 3.91 1.43 -16.46
CA ARG A 103 2.59 0.78 -16.40
C ARG A 103 2.70 -0.74 -16.17
N GLU A 104 3.73 -1.37 -16.73
CA GLU A 104 3.95 -2.81 -16.56
C GLU A 104 4.39 -3.16 -15.14
N GLU A 105 5.29 -2.39 -14.55
CA GLU A 105 5.72 -2.57 -13.15
C GLU A 105 4.57 -2.37 -12.18
N TYR A 106 3.79 -1.31 -12.40
CA TYR A 106 2.63 -1.03 -11.56
C TYR A 106 1.58 -2.13 -11.64
N ARG A 107 1.32 -2.66 -12.84
CA ARG A 107 0.40 -3.79 -13.02
C ARG A 107 0.86 -5.05 -12.31
N LYS A 108 2.15 -5.38 -12.41
CA LYS A 108 2.74 -6.53 -11.68
C LYS A 108 2.60 -6.36 -10.18
N TYR A 109 2.92 -5.17 -9.68
CA TYR A 109 2.76 -4.85 -8.26
C TYR A 109 1.31 -5.03 -7.80
N LEU A 110 0.34 -4.46 -8.50
CA LEU A 110 -1.06 -4.58 -8.12
C LEU A 110 -1.52 -6.04 -8.10
N ALA A 111 -1.18 -6.83 -9.12
CA ALA A 111 -1.54 -8.24 -9.19
C ALA A 111 -0.98 -9.02 -7.98
N ILE A 112 0.28 -8.77 -7.61
CA ILE A 112 0.94 -9.42 -6.48
C ILE A 112 0.38 -8.91 -5.15
N TYR A 113 0.25 -7.59 -4.99
CA TYR A 113 -0.14 -6.97 -3.74
C TYR A 113 -1.63 -7.14 -3.42
N THR A 114 -2.50 -6.96 -4.40
CA THR A 114 -3.96 -7.02 -4.20
C THR A 114 -4.58 -8.36 -4.59
N GLY A 115 -3.88 -9.18 -5.37
CA GLY A 115 -4.44 -10.37 -5.99
C GLY A 115 -5.40 -10.07 -7.15
N VAL A 116 -5.48 -8.82 -7.59
CA VAL A 116 -6.34 -8.38 -8.71
C VAL A 116 -5.55 -8.46 -10.01
N GLU A 117 -5.85 -9.43 -10.85
CA GLU A 117 -5.17 -9.66 -12.14
C GLU A 117 -5.83 -8.95 -13.33
N GLN A 118 -6.91 -8.19 -13.10
CA GLN A 118 -7.66 -7.55 -14.18
C GLN A 118 -6.89 -6.34 -14.75
N PRO A 119 -6.45 -6.38 -16.02
CA PRO A 119 -5.63 -5.32 -16.62
C PRO A 119 -6.30 -3.94 -16.60
N ASP A 120 -7.62 -3.90 -16.76
CA ASP A 120 -8.38 -2.64 -16.82
C ASP A 120 -8.36 -1.92 -15.47
N HIS A 121 -8.45 -2.65 -14.36
CA HIS A 121 -8.34 -2.05 -13.03
C HIS A 121 -6.95 -1.48 -12.76
N ALA A 122 -5.91 -2.22 -13.17
CA ALA A 122 -4.54 -1.73 -13.02
C ALA A 122 -4.27 -0.50 -13.89
N ASN A 123 -4.84 -0.44 -15.09
CA ASN A 123 -4.74 0.73 -15.97
C ASN A 123 -5.46 1.93 -15.38
N GLN A 124 -6.68 1.76 -14.86
CA GLN A 124 -7.41 2.85 -14.21
C GLN A 124 -6.67 3.38 -12.97
N ALA A 125 -6.13 2.49 -12.15
CA ALA A 125 -5.32 2.87 -11.00
C ALA A 125 -4.09 3.66 -11.42
N PHE A 126 -3.35 3.19 -12.42
CA PHE A 126 -2.20 3.87 -12.99
C PHE A 126 -2.58 5.27 -13.49
N ASP A 127 -3.62 5.38 -14.31
CA ASP A 127 -4.07 6.65 -14.90
C ASP A 127 -4.56 7.65 -13.85
N SER A 128 -5.00 7.17 -12.68
CA SER A 128 -5.40 8.05 -11.56
C SER A 128 -4.21 8.65 -10.82
N ILE A 129 -3.03 8.04 -10.90
CA ILE A 129 -1.81 8.49 -10.26
C ILE A 129 -0.95 9.33 -11.22
N ASP A 130 -0.83 8.92 -12.48
CA ASP A 130 -0.10 9.63 -13.57
C ASP A 130 -0.84 10.93 -13.91
N SER A 131 -0.68 11.93 -13.05
CA SER A 131 -1.44 13.18 -13.09
C SER A 131 -1.04 14.09 -14.24
N ASP A 132 0.23 14.06 -14.64
CA ASP A 132 0.77 14.84 -15.76
C ASP A 132 0.66 14.13 -17.12
N LYS A 133 0.16 12.86 -17.10
CA LYS A 133 -0.02 12.00 -18.29
C LYS A 133 1.28 11.76 -19.05
N SER A 134 2.38 11.64 -18.33
CA SER A 134 3.70 11.34 -18.92
C SER A 134 3.81 9.90 -19.43
N GLY A 135 2.92 9.01 -18.98
CA GLY A 135 2.96 7.57 -19.21
C GLY A 135 3.81 6.80 -18.22
N PHE A 136 4.32 7.48 -17.20
CA PHE A 136 5.07 6.94 -16.08
C PHE A 136 4.57 7.57 -14.78
N ILE A 137 4.72 6.87 -13.66
CA ILE A 137 4.45 7.44 -12.35
C ILE A 137 5.78 7.85 -11.72
N SER A 138 5.92 9.13 -11.43
CA SER A 138 7.05 9.66 -10.65
C SER A 138 6.92 9.30 -9.17
N ARG A 139 8.03 9.39 -8.43
CA ARG A 139 8.04 9.17 -6.98
C ARG A 139 7.07 10.14 -6.26
N GLU A 140 7.05 11.38 -6.68
CA GLU A 140 6.17 12.40 -6.11
C GLU A 140 4.70 12.05 -6.31
N GLU A 141 4.29 11.73 -7.52
CA GLU A 141 2.91 11.32 -7.84
C GLU A 141 2.49 10.08 -7.07
N PHE A 142 3.36 9.07 -7.00
CA PHE A 142 3.08 7.84 -6.26
C PHE A 142 2.84 8.11 -4.77
N VAL A 143 3.74 8.84 -4.13
CA VAL A 143 3.65 9.15 -2.69
C VAL A 143 2.43 10.01 -2.42
N GLU A 144 2.20 11.07 -3.21
CA GLU A 144 1.09 11.98 -3.01
C GLU A 144 -0.26 11.30 -3.18
N ALA A 145 -0.45 10.52 -4.25
CA ALA A 145 -1.68 9.78 -4.50
C ALA A 145 -2.03 8.82 -3.35
N HIS A 146 -1.04 8.13 -2.80
CA HIS A 146 -1.27 7.23 -1.67
C HIS A 146 -1.54 7.98 -0.36
N MET A 147 -0.88 9.13 -0.15
CA MET A 147 -1.15 9.97 1.02
C MET A 147 -2.56 10.55 0.96
N GLN A 148 -2.99 11.04 -0.19
CA GLN A 148 -4.35 11.53 -0.41
C GLN A 148 -5.38 10.43 -0.15
N TYR A 149 -5.18 9.25 -0.73
CA TYR A 149 -6.10 8.12 -0.55
C TYR A 149 -6.32 7.72 0.91
N TRP A 150 -5.27 7.76 1.74
CA TRP A 150 -5.34 7.30 3.13
C TRP A 150 -5.67 8.39 4.15
N PHE A 151 -5.32 9.64 3.87
CA PHE A 151 -5.33 10.69 4.89
C PHE A 151 -6.19 11.91 4.52
N GLU A 152 -6.56 12.09 3.26
CA GLU A 152 -7.43 13.19 2.86
C GLU A 152 -8.87 12.71 2.71
N THR A 153 -9.70 13.02 3.71
CA THR A 153 -11.13 12.68 3.75
C THR A 153 -11.98 13.91 3.41
N GLY A 154 -11.77 14.53 2.24
CA GLY A 154 -12.55 15.69 1.83
C GLY A 154 -13.60 15.35 0.79
N ASP A 155 -14.87 15.79 1.01
CA ASP A 155 -15.97 15.71 0.01
C ASP A 155 -15.71 16.58 -1.24
N ASP A 156 -14.61 17.35 -1.27
CA ASP A 156 -14.31 18.35 -2.29
C ASP A 156 -13.45 17.83 -3.46
N GLN A 157 -13.09 16.55 -3.48
CA GLN A 157 -12.29 15.97 -4.58
C GLN A 157 -13.19 15.42 -5.67
N GLU A 158 -13.25 16.08 -6.81
CA GLU A 158 -14.00 15.62 -7.99
C GLU A 158 -13.51 14.27 -8.54
N ASN A 159 -12.24 13.91 -8.35
CA ASN A 159 -11.63 12.63 -8.76
C ASN A 159 -10.45 12.29 -7.86
N PRO A 160 -10.65 11.67 -6.69
CA PRO A 160 -9.52 11.27 -5.85
C PRO A 160 -8.69 10.18 -6.54
N PRO A 161 -7.37 10.15 -6.35
CA PRO A 161 -6.55 9.08 -6.87
C PRO A 161 -6.97 7.74 -6.26
N LEU A 162 -7.05 6.72 -7.08
CA LEU A 162 -7.44 5.37 -6.69
C LEU A 162 -6.28 4.40 -6.89
N PRO A 163 -5.22 4.48 -6.07
CA PRO A 163 -3.98 3.73 -6.29
C PRO A 163 -4.15 2.20 -6.31
N TYR A 164 -5.27 1.72 -5.81
CA TYR A 164 -5.62 0.29 -5.85
C TYR A 164 -6.75 -0.02 -6.84
N GLY A 165 -7.15 0.97 -7.65
CA GLY A 165 -8.33 0.89 -8.50
C GLY A 165 -9.63 0.88 -7.70
N LEU A 166 -10.73 0.72 -8.42
CA LEU A 166 -12.00 0.44 -7.77
C LEU A 166 -11.94 -1.00 -7.23
N LEU A 167 -11.69 -1.15 -5.94
CA LEU A 167 -11.92 -2.41 -5.24
C LEU A 167 -13.43 -2.62 -5.14
N VAL A 168 -14.05 -2.89 -6.29
CA VAL A 168 -15.47 -3.23 -6.32
C VAL A 168 -15.56 -4.62 -5.75
N GLY A 169 -16.13 -4.71 -4.56
CA GLY A 169 -16.46 -5.98 -3.94
C GLY A 169 -17.29 -6.81 -4.90
N SER A 170 -16.80 -7.97 -5.22
CA SER A 170 -17.56 -9.05 -5.85
C SER A 170 -18.29 -9.84 -4.79
#